data_169914a2804a2e842687fa7436e52661
#
_entry.id   169914a2804a2e842687fa7436e52661
#
_cell.length_a   1.000
_cell.length_b   1.000
_cell.length_c   1.000
_cell.angle_alpha   90.00
_cell.angle_beta   90.00
_cell.angle_gamma   90.00
#
_symmetry.space_group_name_H-M   'P 1'
#
loop_
_entity.id
_entity.type
_entity.pdbx_description
1 polymer ?
#
loop_
_entity_poly.entity_id
_entity_poly.type
_entity_poly.pdbx_seq_one_letter_code
_entity_poly.pdbx_strand_id
1 'polypeptide(L)'
;MHSLSLGTWWIHVASVIEWSLAIVLMQRRGLNGMALAMLPALVSAMAACTWHLFDNAESLRGLVTLQDWFTLIGNCTLAFAAWKLLPTKTA
;
A
#
# COMPACT_ATOMS: atom_id res chain seq x y z
N MET A 1 17.46 -8.71 -7.97
CA MET A 1 17.47 -9.35 -6.64
C MET A 1 18.62 -8.91 -5.76
N HIS A 2 19.56 -8.13 -6.31
CA HIS A 2 20.76 -7.71 -5.57
C HIS A 2 20.67 -6.29 -5.01
N SER A 3 19.61 -5.56 -5.34
CA SER A 3 19.49 -4.16 -4.94
C SER A 3 19.20 -3.97 -3.45
N LEU A 4 18.69 -5.00 -2.79
CA LEU A 4 18.33 -4.94 -1.38
C LEU A 4 18.99 -6.05 -0.60
N SER A 5 19.29 -5.79 0.68
CA SER A 5 19.74 -6.84 1.57
C SER A 5 18.60 -7.82 1.83
N LEU A 6 18.94 -8.99 2.35
CA LEU A 6 17.93 -10.00 2.67
C LEU A 6 16.91 -9.47 3.68
N GLY A 7 17.39 -8.76 4.70
CA GLY A 7 16.49 -8.19 5.70
C GLY A 7 15.53 -7.16 5.11
N THR A 8 16.03 -6.33 4.19
CA THR A 8 15.21 -5.31 3.54
C THR A 8 14.19 -5.97 2.61
N TRP A 9 14.57 -7.03 1.90
CA TRP A 9 13.63 -7.81 1.11
C TRP A 9 12.52 -8.39 1.96
N TRP A 10 12.89 -8.90 3.13
CA TRP A 10 11.90 -9.44 4.06
C TRP A 10 10.85 -8.39 4.42
N ILE A 11 11.31 -7.17 4.74
CA ILE A 11 10.41 -6.09 5.09
C ILE A 11 9.48 -5.75 3.94
N HIS A 12 9.99 -5.69 2.72
CA HIS A 12 9.19 -5.36 1.55
C HIS A 12 8.12 -6.42 1.26
N VAL A 13 8.50 -7.69 1.30
CA VAL A 13 7.56 -8.78 1.07
C VAL A 13 6.53 -8.83 2.19
N ALA A 14 6.98 -8.68 3.43
CA ALA A 14 6.07 -8.66 4.57
C ALA A 14 5.05 -7.53 4.46
N SER A 15 5.47 -6.37 3.96
CA SER A 15 4.57 -5.23 3.77
C SER A 15 3.43 -5.57 2.81
N VAL A 16 3.72 -6.24 1.69
CA VAL A 16 2.69 -6.64 0.74
C VAL A 16 1.71 -7.61 1.40
N ILE A 17 2.25 -8.57 2.14
CA ILE A 17 1.41 -9.56 2.82
C ILE A 17 0.54 -8.88 3.89
N GLU A 18 1.12 -7.98 4.67
CA GLU A 18 0.40 -7.28 5.72
C GLU A 18 -0.73 -6.41 5.15
N TRP A 19 -0.48 -5.68 4.08
CA TRP A 19 -1.52 -4.87 3.46
C TRP A 19 -2.64 -5.73 2.90
N SER A 20 -2.29 -6.84 2.24
CA SER A 20 -3.28 -7.76 1.70
C SER A 20 -4.16 -8.34 2.80
N LEU A 21 -3.52 -8.77 3.88
CA LEU A 21 -4.24 -9.37 5.00
C LEU A 21 -5.13 -8.33 5.69
N ALA A 22 -4.61 -7.13 5.89
CA ALA A 22 -5.36 -6.06 6.53
C ALA A 22 -6.60 -5.68 5.71
N ILE A 23 -6.46 -5.64 4.38
CA ILE A 23 -7.60 -5.34 3.52
C ILE A 23 -8.69 -6.40 3.69
N VAL A 24 -8.32 -7.66 3.69
CA VAL A 24 -9.28 -8.75 3.86
C VAL A 24 -9.97 -8.65 5.23
N LEU A 25 -9.19 -8.37 6.27
CA LEU A 25 -9.74 -8.26 7.62
C LEU A 25 -10.70 -7.08 7.75
N MET A 26 -10.38 -5.96 7.12
CA MET A 26 -11.27 -4.79 7.14
C MET A 26 -12.56 -5.10 6.40
N GLN A 27 -12.46 -5.82 5.28
CA GLN A 27 -13.64 -6.20 4.52
C GLN A 27 -14.52 -7.14 5.33
N ARG A 28 -13.92 -8.07 6.06
CA ARG A 28 -14.67 -9.00 6.90
C ARG A 28 -15.36 -8.31 8.07
N ARG A 29 -14.84 -7.18 8.49
CA ARG A 29 -15.45 -6.37 9.55
C ARG A 29 -16.56 -5.45 9.02
N GLY A 30 -16.89 -5.55 7.76
CA GLY A 30 -17.89 -4.69 7.15
C GLY A 30 -17.39 -3.30 6.80
N LEU A 31 -16.09 -3.05 6.89
CA LEU A 31 -15.49 -1.75 6.59
C LEU A 31 -15.01 -1.71 5.15
N ASN A 32 -15.95 -1.89 4.21
CA ASN A 32 -15.61 -1.96 2.80
C ASN A 32 -14.99 -0.69 2.27
N GLY A 33 -15.43 0.46 2.75
CA GLY A 33 -14.86 1.73 2.34
C GLY A 33 -13.39 1.85 2.75
N MET A 34 -13.09 1.42 3.97
CA MET A 34 -11.70 1.41 4.45
C MET A 34 -10.86 0.42 3.65
N ALA A 35 -11.40 -0.77 3.37
CA ALA A 35 -10.68 -1.76 2.56
C ALA A 35 -10.35 -1.21 1.18
N LEU A 36 -11.30 -0.53 0.54
CA LEU A 36 -11.05 0.08 -0.77
C LEU A 36 -10.00 1.19 -0.67
N ALA A 37 -10.04 1.97 0.40
CA ALA A 37 -9.08 3.06 0.59
C ALA A 37 -7.66 2.56 0.79
N MET A 38 -7.49 1.30 1.19
CA MET A 38 -6.18 0.70 1.41
C MET A 38 -5.55 0.15 0.13
N LEU A 39 -6.33 0.00 -0.96
CA LEU A 39 -5.81 -0.57 -2.19
C LEU A 39 -4.66 0.22 -2.82
N PRO A 40 -4.71 1.56 -2.89
CA PRO A 40 -3.57 2.30 -3.45
C PRO A 40 -2.27 2.05 -2.70
N ALA A 41 -2.33 1.89 -1.37
CA ALA A 41 -1.13 1.60 -0.59
C ALA A 41 -0.57 0.22 -0.96
N LEU A 42 -1.44 -0.76 -1.18
CA LEU A 42 -1.00 -2.09 -1.62
C LEU A 42 -0.34 -2.02 -2.98
N VAL A 43 -0.93 -1.28 -3.92
CA VAL A 43 -0.35 -1.12 -5.26
C VAL A 43 1.02 -0.45 -5.16
N SER A 44 1.16 0.56 -4.30
CA SER A 44 2.43 1.22 -4.07
C SER A 44 3.49 0.24 -3.58
N ALA A 45 3.14 -0.60 -2.60
CA ALA A 45 4.06 -1.59 -2.06
C ALA A 45 4.47 -2.61 -3.12
N MET A 46 3.51 -3.05 -3.93
CA MET A 46 3.79 -3.99 -5.00
C MET A 46 4.70 -3.40 -6.08
N ALA A 47 4.48 -2.13 -6.42
CA ALA A 47 5.32 -1.45 -7.40
C ALA A 47 6.76 -1.34 -6.88
N ALA A 48 6.94 -1.01 -5.62
CA ALA A 48 8.26 -0.94 -5.02
C ALA A 48 8.96 -2.28 -5.05
N CYS A 49 8.26 -3.35 -4.66
CA CYS A 49 8.83 -4.69 -4.68
C CYS A 49 9.21 -5.12 -6.09
N THR A 50 8.36 -4.81 -7.07
CA THR A 50 8.63 -5.18 -8.45
C THR A 50 9.88 -4.48 -8.98
N TRP A 51 10.01 -3.18 -8.71
CA TRP A 51 11.17 -2.44 -9.17
C TRP A 51 12.45 -3.00 -8.58
N HIS A 52 12.44 -3.31 -7.28
CA HIS A 52 13.62 -3.89 -6.63
C HIS A 52 13.90 -5.30 -7.12
N LEU A 53 12.86 -6.05 -7.47
CA LEU A 53 13.03 -7.41 -8.00
C LEU A 53 13.86 -7.39 -9.29
N PHE A 54 13.71 -6.34 -10.09
CA PHE A 54 14.48 -6.17 -11.32
C PHE A 54 15.73 -5.31 -11.10
N ASP A 55 16.25 -5.31 -9.87
CA ASP A 55 17.50 -4.64 -9.51
C ASP A 55 17.47 -3.15 -9.81
N ASN A 56 16.33 -2.52 -9.59
CA ASN A 56 16.15 -1.08 -9.80
C ASN A 56 16.44 -0.69 -11.25
N ALA A 57 15.96 -1.49 -12.20
CA ALA A 57 16.24 -1.28 -13.61
C ALA A 57 15.76 0.09 -14.07
N GLU A 58 16.62 0.79 -14.80
CA GLU A 58 16.31 2.13 -15.29
C GLU A 58 15.12 2.12 -16.24
N SER A 59 14.96 1.05 -17.02
CA SER A 59 13.84 0.91 -17.93
C SER A 59 12.49 0.79 -17.22
N LEU A 60 12.51 0.44 -15.93
CA LEU A 60 11.30 0.29 -15.13
C LEU A 60 11.12 1.45 -14.15
N ARG A 61 11.79 2.56 -14.39
CA ARG A 61 11.75 3.70 -13.47
C ARG A 61 10.35 4.28 -13.32
N GLY A 62 9.47 4.02 -14.28
CA GLY A 62 8.07 4.40 -14.15
C GLY A 62 7.39 3.81 -12.95
N LEU A 63 7.89 2.66 -12.46
CA LEU A 63 7.35 2.05 -11.24
C LEU A 63 7.59 2.92 -10.01
N VAL A 64 8.71 3.65 -9.99
CA VAL A 64 9.00 4.57 -8.90
C VAL A 64 7.98 5.72 -8.89
N THR A 65 7.71 6.27 -10.06
CA THR A 65 6.69 7.32 -10.18
C THR A 65 5.32 6.80 -9.76
N LEU A 66 4.97 5.61 -10.21
CA LEU A 66 3.71 4.97 -9.83
C LEU A 66 3.63 4.80 -8.31
N GLN A 67 4.70 4.31 -7.70
CA GLN A 67 4.76 4.13 -6.26
C GLN A 67 4.56 5.45 -5.52
N ASP A 68 5.23 6.50 -5.97
CA ASP A 68 5.15 7.79 -5.32
C ASP A 68 3.74 8.36 -5.36
N TRP A 69 3.12 8.32 -6.53
CA TRP A 69 1.75 8.80 -6.69
C TRP A 69 0.77 7.97 -5.88
N PHE A 70 0.92 6.67 -5.90
CA PHE A 70 -0.01 5.80 -5.18
C PHE A 70 0.19 5.87 -3.68
N THR A 71 1.39 6.19 -3.21
CA THR A 71 1.61 6.46 -1.80
C THR A 71 0.85 7.72 -1.38
N LEU A 72 0.94 8.77 -2.18
CA LEU A 72 0.22 10.01 -1.90
C LEU A 72 -1.28 9.80 -1.95
N ILE A 73 -1.76 9.17 -3.01
CA ILE A 73 -3.18 8.88 -3.16
C ILE A 73 -3.66 7.99 -2.02
N GLY A 74 -2.88 6.98 -1.67
CA GLY A 74 -3.23 6.07 -0.59
C GLY A 74 -3.35 6.78 0.75
N ASN A 75 -2.42 7.66 1.05
CA ASN A 75 -2.49 8.44 2.29
C ASN A 75 -3.75 9.30 2.32
N CYS A 76 -4.10 9.90 1.19
CA CYS A 76 -5.30 10.72 1.11
C CYS A 76 -6.58 9.88 1.26
N THR A 77 -6.65 8.74 0.59
CA THR A 77 -7.84 7.89 0.67
C THR A 77 -8.00 7.30 2.06
N LEU A 78 -6.89 6.92 2.71
CA LEU A 78 -6.95 6.41 4.06
C LEU A 78 -7.40 7.47 5.04
N ALA A 79 -6.88 8.69 4.91
CA ALA A 79 -7.29 9.79 5.77
C ALA A 79 -8.77 10.09 5.61
N PHE A 80 -9.25 10.09 4.37
CA PHE A 80 -10.67 10.34 4.09
C PHE A 80 -11.54 9.23 4.67
N ALA A 81 -11.15 7.98 4.48
CA ALA A 81 -11.91 6.85 5.00
C ALA A 81 -11.94 6.86 6.52
N ALA A 82 -10.80 7.17 7.14
CA ALA A 82 -10.73 7.26 8.59
C ALA A 82 -11.61 8.39 9.12
N TRP A 83 -11.59 9.51 8.42
CA TRP A 83 -12.45 10.64 8.81
C TRP A 83 -13.92 10.27 8.77
N LYS A 84 -14.34 9.51 7.77
CA LYS A 84 -15.73 9.07 7.66
C LYS A 84 -16.14 8.09 8.75
N LEU A 85 -15.18 7.46 9.39
CA LEU A 85 -15.46 6.53 10.48
C LEU A 85 -15.56 7.21 11.83
N LEU A 86 -15.22 8.49 11.90
CA LEU A 86 -15.36 9.22 13.16
C LEU A 86 -16.84 9.35 13.54
N PRO A 87 -17.16 9.19 14.83
CA PRO A 87 -18.52 9.41 15.28
C PRO A 87 -18.98 10.81 14.95
N THR A 88 -20.23 10.96 14.51
CA THR A 88 -20.76 12.30 14.25
C THR A 88 -20.94 13.01 15.58
N LYS A 89 -20.71 14.32 15.54
CA LYS A 89 -20.78 15.13 16.75
C LYS A 89 -22.16 15.13 17.35
N THR A 90 -23.15 15.04 16.51
CA THR A 90 -24.55 15.05 16.94
C THR A 90 -25.04 13.70 17.42
N ALA A 91 -24.25 12.71 17.17
CA ALA A 91 -24.60 11.36 17.61
C ALA A 91 -24.46 11.25 19.10
#